data_043d910388c196eaab845f3f1de79147
#
_entry.id   043d910388c196eaab845f3f1de79147
#
_cell.length_a   1.000
_cell.length_b   1.000
_cell.length_c   1.000
_cell.angle_alpha   90.00
_cell.angle_beta   90.00
_cell.angle_gamma   90.00
#
_symmetry.space_group_name_H-M   'P 1'
#
loop_
_entity.id
_entity.type
_entity.pdbx_description
1 polymer ?
#
loop_
_entity_poly.entity_id
_entity_poly.type
_entity_poly.pdbx_seq_one_letter_code
_entity_poly.pdbx_strand_id
1 'polypeptide(L)'
;MLERYYELKFKYLDYILLFKKGNFYYCYKDDAYIVHYFMKYKLNDSVVSFSNEALDKVLNILGSNDIGYIIIDKVILDKCYGDSEKYSIFYNLSLEFLGRETAIRKINDKLESYTLDKLINLVSTI
;
A
#
# COMPACT_ATOMS: atom_id res chain seq x y z
N MET A 1 9.06 -11.82 -10.90
CA MET A 1 7.72 -11.36 -10.48
C MET A 1 7.48 -9.88 -10.76
N LEU A 2 8.42 -9.00 -10.45
CA LEU A 2 8.30 -7.58 -10.76
C LEU A 2 8.22 -7.28 -12.26
N GLU A 3 8.91 -8.03 -13.08
CA GLU A 3 8.85 -7.87 -14.54
C GLU A 3 7.42 -8.09 -15.05
N ARG A 4 6.76 -9.13 -14.57
CA ARG A 4 5.37 -9.41 -14.92
C ARG A 4 4.43 -8.31 -14.43
N TYR A 5 4.70 -7.77 -13.22
CA TYR A 5 3.95 -6.64 -12.69
C TYR A 5 4.02 -5.45 -13.65
N TYR A 6 5.22 -5.05 -14.06
CA TYR A 6 5.39 -3.90 -14.95
C TYR A 6 4.76 -4.12 -16.32
N GLU A 7 4.87 -5.31 -16.89
CA GLU A 7 4.23 -5.65 -18.17
C GLU A 7 2.72 -5.49 -18.09
N LEU A 8 2.08 -6.02 -17.06
CA LEU A 8 0.65 -5.92 -16.88
C LEU A 8 0.22 -4.52 -16.44
N LYS A 9 1.01 -3.87 -15.60
CA LYS A 9 0.70 -2.51 -15.15
C LYS A 9 0.68 -1.52 -16.31
N PHE A 10 1.54 -1.70 -17.28
CA PHE A 10 1.55 -0.87 -18.49
C PHE A 10 0.21 -0.92 -19.24
N LYS A 11 -0.46 -2.06 -19.21
CA LYS A 11 -1.77 -2.23 -19.83
C LYS A 11 -2.92 -1.77 -18.94
N TYR A 12 -2.75 -1.84 -17.62
CA TYR A 12 -3.81 -1.62 -16.64
C TYR A 12 -3.37 -0.62 -15.57
N LEU A 13 -3.03 0.60 -16.02
CA LEU A 13 -2.44 1.63 -15.17
C LEU A 13 -3.30 2.00 -13.96
N ASP A 14 -4.62 2.04 -14.13
CA ASP A 14 -5.54 2.52 -13.10
C ASP A 14 -6.23 1.38 -12.34
N TYR A 15 -5.63 0.19 -12.37
CA TYR A 15 -6.13 -0.99 -11.66
C TYR A 15 -5.12 -1.43 -10.61
N ILE A 16 -5.65 -1.89 -9.48
CA ILE A 16 -4.82 -2.58 -8.49
C ILE A 16 -4.61 -4.02 -8.97
N LEU A 17 -3.36 -4.41 -9.18
CA LEU A 17 -3.02 -5.76 -9.61
C LEU A 17 -2.74 -6.63 -8.40
N LEU A 18 -3.53 -7.68 -8.21
CA LEU A 18 -3.41 -8.62 -7.11
C LEU A 18 -2.93 -9.97 -7.65
N PHE A 19 -1.69 -10.32 -7.33
CA PHE A 19 -1.06 -11.55 -7.81
C PHE A 19 -1.25 -12.67 -6.81
N LYS A 20 -1.97 -13.70 -7.21
CA LYS A 20 -2.18 -14.88 -6.37
C LYS A 20 -0.95 -15.78 -6.40
N LYS A 21 -0.47 -16.17 -5.23
CA LYS A 21 0.65 -17.09 -5.08
C LYS A 21 0.39 -17.99 -3.87
N GLY A 22 0.00 -19.24 -4.15
CA GLY A 22 -0.43 -20.15 -3.08
C GLY A 22 -1.67 -19.62 -2.35
N ASN A 23 -1.59 -19.49 -1.05
CA ASN A 23 -2.68 -18.99 -0.21
C ASN A 23 -2.59 -17.49 0.08
N PHE A 24 -1.75 -16.77 -0.68
CA PHE A 24 -1.51 -15.35 -0.47
C PHE A 24 -1.71 -14.56 -1.75
N TYR A 25 -1.97 -13.26 -1.57
CA TYR A 25 -2.01 -12.29 -2.64
C TYR A 25 -0.95 -11.23 -2.41
N TYR A 26 -0.33 -10.78 -3.48
CA TYR A 26 0.75 -9.79 -3.46
C TYR A 26 0.38 -8.62 -4.35
N CYS A 27 0.65 -7.42 -3.88
CA CYS A 27 0.61 -6.22 -4.71
C CYS A 27 1.89 -5.44 -4.53
N TYR A 28 2.24 -4.68 -5.57
CA TYR A 28 3.57 -4.07 -5.71
C TYR A 28 3.47 -2.59 -5.98
N LYS A 29 4.48 -1.84 -5.51
CA LYS A 29 4.70 -0.43 -5.84
C LYS A 29 3.46 0.42 -5.56
N ASP A 30 2.97 1.17 -6.55
CA ASP A 30 1.85 2.09 -6.40
C ASP A 30 0.59 1.39 -5.86
N ASP A 31 0.33 0.19 -6.35
CA ASP A 31 -0.81 -0.62 -5.90
C ASP A 31 -0.66 -1.01 -4.42
N ALA A 32 0.55 -1.37 -4.02
CA ALA A 32 0.85 -1.69 -2.62
C ALA A 32 0.65 -0.48 -1.71
N TYR A 33 1.02 0.70 -2.16
CA TYR A 33 0.83 1.94 -1.38
C TYR A 33 -0.65 2.20 -1.11
N ILE A 34 -1.50 2.02 -2.11
CA ILE A 34 -2.95 2.20 -1.97
C ILE A 34 -3.55 1.17 -1.00
N VAL A 35 -3.19 -0.10 -1.15
CA VAL A 35 -3.67 -1.15 -0.24
C VAL A 35 -3.20 -0.91 1.19
N HIS A 36 -1.95 -0.52 1.37
CA HIS A 36 -1.41 -0.14 2.67
C HIS A 36 -2.19 1.03 3.28
N TYR A 37 -2.53 2.02 2.49
CA TYR A 37 -3.32 3.18 2.93
C TYR A 37 -4.68 2.75 3.49
N PHE A 38 -5.40 1.89 2.77
CA PHE A 38 -6.72 1.44 3.20
C PHE A 38 -6.68 0.43 4.34
N MET A 39 -5.83 -0.58 4.24
CA MET A 39 -5.87 -1.75 5.11
C MET A 39 -4.90 -1.68 6.28
N LYS A 40 -3.91 -0.80 6.21
CA LYS A 40 -2.81 -0.69 7.19
C LYS A 40 -1.98 -1.98 7.29
N TYR A 41 -2.00 -2.81 6.25
CA TYR A 41 -1.13 -3.98 6.17
C TYR A 41 0.32 -3.53 6.01
N LYS A 42 1.24 -4.32 6.53
CA LYS A 42 2.66 -3.98 6.50
C LYS A 42 3.19 -3.84 5.08
N LEU A 43 3.93 -2.76 4.84
CA LEU A 43 4.59 -2.49 3.58
C LEU A 43 6.07 -2.84 3.69
N ASN A 44 6.52 -3.85 2.95
CA ASN A 44 7.93 -4.31 2.92
C ASN A 44 8.48 -4.12 1.52
N ASP A 45 9.48 -3.24 1.35
CA ASP A 45 10.12 -2.97 0.05
C ASP A 45 9.10 -2.72 -1.07
N SER A 46 8.10 -1.89 -0.79
CA SER A 46 7.03 -1.58 -1.73
C SER A 46 6.17 -2.79 -2.11
N VAL A 47 6.04 -3.75 -1.20
CA VAL A 47 5.19 -4.93 -1.37
C VAL A 47 4.26 -5.07 -0.19
N VAL A 48 2.98 -5.30 -0.47
CA VAL A 48 1.99 -5.69 0.52
C VAL A 48 1.51 -7.10 0.17
N SER A 49 1.44 -7.96 1.17
CA SER A 49 0.87 -9.30 1.01
C SER A 49 -0.21 -9.54 2.05
N PHE A 50 -1.19 -10.34 1.71
CA PHE A 50 -2.26 -10.73 2.62
C PHE A 50 -2.76 -12.13 2.28
N SER A 51 -3.39 -12.77 3.26
CA SER A 51 -3.87 -14.14 3.10
C SER A 51 -5.14 -14.20 2.26
N ASN A 52 -5.44 -15.39 1.76
CA ASN A 52 -6.67 -15.63 1.00
C ASN A 52 -7.93 -15.27 1.79
N GLU A 53 -7.91 -15.45 3.12
CA GLU A 53 -9.04 -15.09 3.97
C GLU A 53 -9.31 -13.59 4.03
N ALA A 54 -8.31 -12.77 3.78
CA ALA A 54 -8.46 -11.31 3.77
C ALA A 54 -8.91 -10.75 2.42
N LEU A 55 -8.96 -11.57 1.38
CA LEU A 55 -9.25 -11.10 0.03
C LEU A 55 -10.57 -10.35 -0.08
N ASP A 56 -11.65 -10.93 0.41
CA ASP A 56 -12.99 -10.32 0.31
C ASP A 56 -13.03 -8.94 0.97
N LYS A 57 -12.36 -8.79 2.10
CA LYS A 57 -12.26 -7.52 2.81
C LYS A 57 -11.54 -6.47 1.96
N VAL A 58 -10.43 -6.85 1.34
CA VAL A 58 -9.68 -5.96 0.45
C VAL A 58 -10.52 -5.55 -0.75
N LEU A 59 -11.16 -6.53 -1.42
CA LEU A 59 -11.98 -6.25 -2.60
C LEU A 59 -13.18 -5.37 -2.27
N ASN A 60 -13.81 -5.57 -1.13
CA ASN A 60 -14.93 -4.74 -0.68
C ASN A 60 -14.51 -3.28 -0.47
N ILE A 61 -13.35 -3.05 0.13
CA ILE A 61 -12.81 -1.71 0.34
C ILE A 61 -12.52 -1.03 -1.00
N LEU A 62 -11.86 -1.74 -1.91
CA LEU A 62 -11.53 -1.18 -3.22
C LEU A 62 -12.80 -0.87 -4.02
N GLY A 63 -13.74 -1.81 -4.05
CA GLY A 63 -15.01 -1.61 -4.75
C GLY A 63 -15.85 -0.48 -4.18
N SER A 64 -15.89 -0.34 -2.85
CA SER A 64 -16.62 0.75 -2.18
C SER A 64 -16.06 2.13 -2.50
N ASN A 65 -14.81 2.20 -2.93
CA ASN A 65 -14.15 3.45 -3.31
C ASN A 65 -13.97 3.60 -4.82
N ASP A 66 -14.67 2.77 -5.59
CA ASP A 66 -14.63 2.78 -7.05
C ASP A 66 -13.24 2.59 -7.65
N ILE A 67 -12.39 1.83 -6.98
CA ILE A 67 -11.06 1.48 -7.48
C ILE A 67 -11.13 0.13 -8.17
N GLY A 68 -10.73 0.08 -9.44
CA GLY A 68 -10.67 -1.17 -10.19
C GLY A 68 -9.55 -2.08 -9.72
N TYR A 69 -9.75 -3.38 -9.87
CA TYR A 69 -8.73 -4.36 -9.52
C TYR A 69 -8.73 -5.52 -10.49
N ILE A 70 -7.62 -6.21 -10.57
CA ILE A 70 -7.43 -7.40 -11.41
C ILE A 70 -6.75 -8.46 -10.55
N ILE A 71 -7.35 -9.65 -10.49
CA ILE A 71 -6.77 -10.79 -9.80
C ILE A 71 -6.06 -11.66 -10.84
N ILE A 72 -4.80 -11.94 -10.59
CA ILE A 72 -3.93 -12.64 -11.53
C ILE A 72 -3.28 -13.83 -10.84
N ASP A 73 -3.42 -15.01 -11.47
CA ASP A 73 -2.60 -16.17 -11.15
C ASP A 73 -1.63 -16.33 -12.34
N LYS A 74 -1.65 -17.39 -13.07
CA LYS A 74 -0.90 -17.49 -14.33
C LYS A 74 -1.57 -16.68 -15.44
N VAL A 75 -2.90 -16.54 -15.33
CA VAL A 75 -3.75 -15.75 -16.22
C VAL A 75 -4.61 -14.83 -15.36
N ILE A 76 -5.29 -13.88 -15.99
CA ILE A 76 -6.26 -13.03 -15.31
C ILE A 76 -7.44 -13.90 -14.90
N LEU A 77 -7.68 -13.98 -13.58
CA LEU A 77 -8.78 -14.74 -12.99
C LEU A 77 -10.05 -13.92 -12.88
N ASP A 78 -9.92 -12.63 -12.54
CA ASP A 78 -11.05 -11.75 -12.33
C ASP A 78 -10.64 -10.32 -12.61
N LYS A 79 -11.58 -9.49 -13.07
CA LYS A 79 -11.34 -8.09 -13.39
C LYS A 79 -12.58 -7.29 -13.03
N CYS A 80 -12.40 -6.31 -12.15
CA CYS A 80 -13.46 -5.41 -11.75
C CYS A 80 -13.09 -4.00 -12.16
N TYR A 81 -13.95 -3.35 -12.93
CA TYR A 81 -13.71 -1.99 -13.40
C TYR A 81 -13.94 -0.97 -12.29
N GLY A 82 -13.17 0.09 -12.31
CA GLY A 82 -13.31 1.20 -11.40
C GLY A 82 -13.17 2.52 -12.14
N ASP A 83 -13.18 3.62 -11.37
CA ASP A 83 -12.98 4.96 -11.88
C ASP A 83 -11.48 5.30 -11.86
N SER A 84 -10.91 5.62 -13.01
CA SER A 84 -9.48 5.95 -13.11
C SER A 84 -9.09 7.16 -12.25
N GLU A 85 -10.00 8.13 -12.09
CA GLU A 85 -9.75 9.29 -11.20
C GLU A 85 -9.61 8.87 -9.74
N LYS A 86 -10.38 7.89 -9.31
CA LYS A 86 -10.30 7.37 -7.94
C LYS A 86 -8.96 6.72 -7.65
N TYR A 87 -8.42 5.98 -8.59
CA TYR A 87 -7.08 5.43 -8.45
C TYR A 87 -6.05 6.54 -8.18
N SER A 88 -6.07 7.59 -9.00
CA SER A 88 -5.14 8.71 -8.85
C SER A 88 -5.32 9.44 -7.51
N ILE A 89 -6.56 9.68 -7.09
CA ILE A 89 -6.85 10.35 -5.82
C ILE A 89 -6.28 9.54 -4.65
N PHE A 90 -6.56 8.25 -4.61
CA PHE A 90 -6.10 7.40 -3.49
C PHE A 90 -4.61 7.11 -3.56
N TYR A 91 -4.02 7.08 -4.74
CA TYR A 91 -2.58 7.02 -4.88
C TYR A 91 -1.91 8.24 -4.22
N ASN A 92 -2.39 9.44 -4.52
CA ASN A 92 -1.85 10.66 -3.93
C ASN A 92 -2.05 10.69 -2.41
N LEU A 93 -3.22 10.29 -1.91
CA LEU A 93 -3.47 10.17 -0.48
C LEU A 93 -2.54 9.15 0.18
N SER A 94 -2.26 8.04 -0.51
CA SER A 94 -1.34 7.02 0.00
C SER A 94 0.08 7.54 0.14
N LEU A 95 0.53 8.37 -0.79
CA LEU A 95 1.86 9.00 -0.72
C LEU A 95 1.96 9.97 0.45
N GLU A 96 0.92 10.78 0.69
CA GLU A 96 0.87 11.66 1.86
C GLU A 96 0.91 10.86 3.16
N PHE A 97 0.14 9.78 3.23
CA PHE A 97 0.10 8.90 4.39
C PHE A 97 1.48 8.29 4.67
N LEU A 98 2.16 7.79 3.63
CA LEU A 98 3.52 7.26 3.74
C LEU A 98 4.51 8.31 4.22
N GLY A 99 4.40 9.53 3.72
CA GLY A 99 5.25 10.64 4.16
C GLY A 99 5.08 10.93 5.64
N ARG A 100 3.84 10.94 6.14
CA ARG A 100 3.54 11.14 7.57
C ARG A 100 4.05 9.99 8.42
N GLU A 101 3.85 8.74 8.00
CA GLU A 101 4.38 7.57 8.72
C GLU A 101 5.89 7.61 8.84
N THR A 102 6.58 7.95 7.75
CA THR A 102 8.03 8.05 7.72
C THR A 102 8.53 9.16 8.65
N ALA A 103 7.87 10.32 8.66
CA ALA A 103 8.22 11.44 9.53
C ALA A 103 8.05 11.07 11.01
N ILE A 104 6.95 10.44 11.38
CA ILE A 104 6.69 9.97 12.75
C ILE A 104 7.75 8.96 13.17
N ARG A 105 8.08 8.02 12.32
CA ARG A 105 9.09 6.99 12.59
C ARG A 105 10.47 7.60 12.85
N LYS A 106 10.87 8.57 12.04
CA LYS A 106 12.15 9.29 12.21
C LYS A 106 12.20 10.05 13.52
N ILE A 107 11.11 10.69 13.92
CA ILE A 107 11.02 11.42 15.20
C ILE A 107 11.17 10.43 16.36
N ASN A 108 10.46 9.32 16.34
CA ASN A 108 10.51 8.30 17.40
C ASN A 108 11.92 7.70 17.54
N ASP A 109 12.56 7.35 16.43
CA ASP A 109 13.93 6.82 16.42
C ASP A 109 14.90 7.83 17.03
N LYS A 110 14.76 9.10 16.69
CA LYS A 110 15.60 10.17 17.22
C LYS A 110 15.41 10.34 18.72
N LEU A 111 14.17 10.29 19.22
CA LEU A 111 13.87 10.38 20.65
C LEU A 111 14.46 9.21 21.43
N GLU A 112 14.38 8.00 20.91
CA GLU A 112 14.93 6.79 21.53
C GLU A 112 16.46 6.86 21.66
N SER A 113 17.12 7.57 20.76
CA SER A 113 18.59 7.70 20.77
C SER A 113 19.10 8.71 21.79
N TYR A 114 18.25 9.55 22.38
CA TYR A 114 18.65 10.55 23.35
C TYR A 114 18.62 10.01 24.78
N THR A 115 19.56 10.51 25.62
CA THR A 115 19.48 10.31 27.06
C THR A 115 18.37 11.18 27.62
N LEU A 116 17.94 10.89 28.86
CA LEU A 116 16.91 11.66 29.53
C LEU A 116 17.23 13.16 29.58
N ASP A 117 18.47 13.54 29.90
CA ASP A 117 18.91 14.94 29.95
C ASP A 117 18.77 15.63 28.59
N LYS A 118 19.13 14.93 27.52
CA LYS A 118 18.97 15.45 26.16
C LYS A 118 17.52 15.60 25.77
N LEU A 119 16.64 14.71 26.20
CA LEU A 119 15.20 14.82 25.99
C LEU A 119 14.63 16.04 26.69
N ILE A 120 15.04 16.30 27.93
CA ILE A 120 14.63 17.47 28.69
C ILE A 120 15.06 18.75 27.97
N ASN A 121 16.30 18.83 27.52
CA ASN A 121 16.80 19.97 26.77
C ASN A 121 16.04 20.15 25.45
N LEU A 122 15.73 19.06 24.74
CA LEU A 122 14.97 19.12 23.51
C LEU A 122 13.58 19.71 23.74
N VAL A 123 12.89 19.28 24.79
CA VAL A 123 11.57 19.78 25.16
C VAL A 123 11.62 21.26 25.53
N SER A 124 12.62 21.69 26.28
CA SER A 124 12.76 23.08 26.68
C SER A 124 13.13 24.03 25.56
N THR A 125 13.62 23.56 24.44
CA THR A 125 13.92 24.35 23.24
C THR A 125 12.78 24.45 22.25
N ILE A 126 11.74 23.69 22.45
CA ILE A 126 10.54 23.71 21.61
C ILE A 126 9.56 24.75 22.16
#